data_ff49294dff902d9595eb83199eed25c8
#
_entry.id   ff49294dff902d9595eb83199eed25c8
#
_cell.length_a   1.000
_cell.length_b   1.000
_cell.length_c   1.000
_cell.angle_alpha   90.00
_cell.angle_beta   90.00
_cell.angle_gamma   90.00
#
_symmetry.space_group_name_H-M   'P 1'
#
loop_
_entity.id
_entity.type
_entity.pdbx_description
1 polymer ?
#
loop_
_entity_poly.entity_id
_entity_poly.type
_entity_poly.pdbx_seq_one_letter_code
_entity_poly.pdbx_strand_id
1 'polypeptide(L)'
;YKGEDAVELPEDSYHGEDIKVRAQEFADVYGDKYINVDEAERRKALVDFALPKNIQAMKDNLTKYRIEYDTWFRESVLHNDGELADTIKLMKEKGLTYEKDGALWYKNIEVQTERLKKQGLSQENIDKLELKDDVLIRANGNPTYFAADIAYHRNKLSVRNFDTAIDVWGADHHGHVARMQGALDAIGVGGDRLNVILMQLVRLTRDGEVVRMSKRTGKAITLVDLLEDIPIDAVRFLFNMREPGSQMEFDLDLAVEQSSQNPVYYCQYAHARICSIIKKLKAEGID
;
A
#
# COMPACT_ATOMS: atom_id res chain seq x y z
N TYR A 1 11.59 -5.61 -25.01
CA TYR A 1 11.50 -6.87 -25.73
C TYR A 1 11.66 -6.71 -27.26
N LYS A 2 11.10 -5.65 -27.83
CA LYS A 2 11.28 -5.33 -29.26
C LYS A 2 12.59 -4.61 -29.60
N GLY A 3 13.39 -4.28 -28.63
CA GLY A 3 14.58 -3.43 -28.71
C GLY A 3 14.29 -1.99 -28.24
N GLU A 4 15.33 -1.34 -27.72
CA GLU A 4 15.17 0.01 -27.12
C GLU A 4 14.76 1.08 -28.16
N ASP A 5 15.18 0.92 -29.40
CA ASP A 5 14.89 1.86 -30.49
C ASP A 5 13.51 1.63 -31.15
N ALA A 6 12.78 0.58 -30.76
CA ALA A 6 11.57 0.17 -31.47
C ALA A 6 10.29 0.86 -30.95
N VAL A 7 10.33 1.47 -29.77
CA VAL A 7 9.15 2.09 -29.14
C VAL A 7 9.60 3.31 -28.33
N GLU A 8 9.02 4.46 -28.63
CA GLU A 8 9.12 5.64 -27.78
C GLU A 8 8.16 5.46 -26.59
N LEU A 9 8.71 5.45 -25.39
CA LEU A 9 7.90 5.34 -24.18
C LEU A 9 7.23 6.69 -23.88
N PRO A 10 5.91 6.72 -23.57
CA PRO A 10 5.26 7.93 -23.11
C PRO A 10 6.00 8.55 -21.91
N GLU A 11 6.02 9.87 -21.83
CA GLU A 11 6.75 10.61 -20.79
C GLU A 11 6.26 10.27 -19.37
N ASP A 12 4.97 9.97 -19.23
CA ASP A 12 4.30 9.57 -17.98
C ASP A 12 4.41 8.07 -17.68
N SER A 13 5.11 7.29 -18.50
CA SER A 13 5.28 5.85 -18.26
C SER A 13 6.35 5.56 -17.20
N TYR A 14 6.29 4.35 -16.63
CA TYR A 14 7.32 3.89 -15.70
C TYR A 14 8.62 3.54 -16.43
N HIS A 15 9.73 4.20 -16.05
CA HIS A 15 11.05 4.08 -16.67
C HIS A 15 12.07 3.30 -15.81
N GLY A 16 11.61 2.39 -14.93
CA GLY A 16 12.50 1.61 -14.06
C GLY A 16 13.36 0.58 -14.80
N GLU A 17 14.61 0.43 -14.38
CA GLU A 17 15.53 -0.58 -14.93
C GLU A 17 15.07 -2.01 -14.70
N ASP A 18 14.28 -2.24 -13.65
CA ASP A 18 13.65 -3.54 -13.34
C ASP A 18 12.78 -4.04 -14.50
N ILE A 19 12.07 -3.14 -15.20
CA ILE A 19 11.27 -3.50 -16.38
C ILE A 19 12.16 -3.98 -17.52
N LYS A 20 13.33 -3.33 -17.75
CA LYS A 20 14.29 -3.77 -18.75
C LYS A 20 14.85 -5.15 -18.43
N VAL A 21 15.19 -5.39 -17.16
CA VAL A 21 15.65 -6.71 -16.68
C VAL A 21 14.59 -7.77 -16.96
N ARG A 22 13.32 -7.52 -16.61
CA ARG A 22 12.23 -8.47 -16.89
C ARG A 22 12.00 -8.70 -18.38
N ALA A 23 12.13 -7.67 -19.20
CA ALA A 23 12.03 -7.80 -20.65
C ALA A 23 13.17 -8.65 -21.24
N GLN A 24 14.41 -8.49 -20.72
CA GLN A 24 15.54 -9.31 -21.12
C GLN A 24 15.36 -10.78 -20.72
N GLU A 25 15.00 -11.05 -19.46
CA GLU A 25 14.69 -12.39 -18.99
C GLU A 25 13.60 -13.08 -19.83
N PHE A 26 12.56 -12.31 -20.24
CA PHE A 26 11.52 -12.82 -21.10
C PHE A 26 12.05 -13.18 -22.50
N ALA A 27 12.90 -12.32 -23.07
CA ALA A 27 13.55 -12.58 -24.34
C ALA A 27 14.48 -13.82 -24.30
N ASP A 28 15.21 -13.97 -23.19
CA ASP A 28 16.10 -15.15 -23.00
C ASP A 28 15.34 -16.47 -22.97
N VAL A 29 14.10 -16.46 -22.42
CA VAL A 29 13.26 -17.65 -22.32
C VAL A 29 12.50 -17.93 -23.64
N TYR A 30 11.94 -16.90 -24.24
CA TYR A 30 10.98 -17.05 -25.35
C TYR A 30 11.53 -16.65 -26.71
N GLY A 31 12.73 -16.07 -26.78
CA GLY A 31 13.32 -15.56 -28.04
C GLY A 31 12.32 -14.63 -28.75
N ASP A 32 12.16 -14.82 -30.04
CA ASP A 32 11.33 -13.97 -30.90
C ASP A 32 9.84 -14.35 -30.93
N LYS A 33 9.43 -15.35 -30.13
CA LYS A 33 8.10 -15.96 -30.17
C LYS A 33 6.95 -14.93 -30.15
N TYR A 34 7.09 -13.89 -29.35
CA TYR A 34 6.03 -12.90 -29.12
C TYR A 34 6.27 -11.54 -29.83
N ILE A 35 7.25 -11.45 -30.75
CA ILE A 35 7.52 -10.21 -31.48
C ILE A 35 6.41 -9.91 -32.48
N ASN A 36 5.95 -10.89 -33.22
CA ASN A 36 4.99 -10.75 -34.32
C ASN A 36 3.55 -11.17 -33.98
N VAL A 37 3.24 -11.43 -32.71
CA VAL A 37 1.87 -11.69 -32.26
C VAL A 37 1.13 -10.37 -32.04
N ASP A 38 -0.21 -10.42 -31.88
CA ASP A 38 -0.98 -9.23 -31.55
C ASP A 38 -0.57 -8.65 -30.18
N GLU A 39 -0.91 -7.37 -29.96
CA GLU A 39 -0.49 -6.65 -28.76
C GLU A 39 -1.08 -7.25 -27.48
N ALA A 40 -2.32 -7.72 -27.51
CA ALA A 40 -3.01 -8.27 -26.34
C ALA A 40 -2.37 -9.59 -25.89
N GLU A 41 -2.03 -10.46 -26.86
CA GLU A 41 -1.33 -11.73 -26.58
C GLU A 41 0.06 -11.47 -26.00
N ARG A 42 0.83 -10.57 -26.62
CA ARG A 42 2.16 -10.19 -26.13
C ARG A 42 2.11 -9.59 -24.74
N ARG A 43 1.20 -8.65 -24.51
CA ARG A 43 0.99 -8.02 -23.19
C ARG A 43 0.65 -9.06 -22.13
N LYS A 44 -0.27 -9.98 -22.45
CA LYS A 44 -0.64 -11.06 -21.54
C LYS A 44 0.57 -11.94 -21.20
N ALA A 45 1.32 -12.35 -22.20
CA ALA A 45 2.50 -13.21 -21.98
C ALA A 45 3.58 -12.52 -21.13
N LEU A 46 3.84 -11.23 -21.36
CA LEU A 46 4.78 -10.44 -20.56
C LEU A 46 4.32 -10.30 -19.09
N VAL A 47 3.02 -10.03 -18.88
CA VAL A 47 2.45 -9.90 -17.53
C VAL A 47 2.50 -11.25 -16.80
N ASP A 48 2.07 -12.33 -17.44
CA ASP A 48 2.07 -13.68 -16.86
C ASP A 48 3.49 -14.15 -16.46
N PHE A 49 4.51 -13.66 -17.17
CA PHE A 49 5.90 -13.95 -16.86
C PHE A 49 6.49 -13.05 -15.75
N ALA A 50 6.28 -11.75 -15.85
CA ALA A 50 6.95 -10.76 -15.00
C ALA A 50 6.27 -10.59 -13.64
N LEU A 51 4.93 -10.55 -13.61
CA LEU A 51 4.16 -10.27 -12.39
C LEU A 51 4.44 -11.25 -11.25
N PRO A 52 4.46 -12.59 -11.47
CA PRO A 52 4.79 -13.54 -10.41
C PRO A 52 6.19 -13.33 -9.83
N LYS A 53 7.17 -13.00 -10.68
CA LYS A 53 8.54 -12.74 -10.25
C LYS A 53 8.62 -11.47 -9.39
N ASN A 54 7.93 -10.40 -9.78
CA ASN A 54 7.91 -9.17 -9.01
C ASN A 54 7.21 -9.36 -7.67
N ILE A 55 6.10 -10.10 -7.63
CA ILE A 55 5.42 -10.45 -6.37
C ILE A 55 6.34 -11.28 -5.48
N GLN A 56 7.07 -12.27 -6.04
CA GLN A 56 8.01 -13.07 -5.25
C GLN A 56 9.13 -12.22 -4.69
N ALA A 57 9.71 -11.31 -5.48
CA ALA A 57 10.73 -10.37 -5.00
C ALA A 57 10.22 -9.47 -3.85
N MET A 58 8.98 -8.98 -3.94
CA MET A 58 8.35 -8.25 -2.83
C MET A 58 8.21 -9.10 -1.58
N LYS A 59 7.75 -10.36 -1.71
CA LYS A 59 7.65 -11.30 -0.58
C LYS A 59 9.00 -11.52 0.08
N ASP A 60 10.03 -11.80 -0.72
CA ASP A 60 11.39 -12.05 -0.22
C ASP A 60 11.95 -10.84 0.54
N ASN A 61 11.70 -9.63 0.03
CA ASN A 61 12.12 -8.38 0.67
C ASN A 61 11.36 -8.11 1.97
N LEU A 62 10.06 -8.35 2.00
CA LEU A 62 9.26 -8.22 3.22
C LEU A 62 9.63 -9.26 4.26
N THR A 63 9.93 -10.49 3.85
CA THR A 63 10.44 -11.54 4.75
C THR A 63 11.77 -11.14 5.38
N LYS A 64 12.67 -10.50 4.63
CA LYS A 64 13.90 -9.92 5.21
C LYS A 64 13.60 -8.87 6.28
N TYR A 65 12.51 -8.13 6.13
CA TYR A 65 12.02 -7.15 7.11
C TYR A 65 11.19 -7.81 8.23
N ARG A 66 11.03 -9.14 8.23
CA ARG A 66 10.20 -9.93 9.14
C ARG A 66 8.70 -9.53 9.07
N ILE A 67 8.22 -9.30 7.86
CA ILE A 67 6.82 -9.09 7.55
C ILE A 67 6.36 -10.24 6.65
N GLU A 68 5.30 -10.93 7.09
CA GLU A 68 4.66 -11.99 6.34
C GLU A 68 3.17 -11.70 6.23
N TYR A 69 2.59 -12.00 5.06
CA TYR A 69 1.16 -11.86 4.81
C TYR A 69 0.53 -13.23 4.60
N ASP A 70 -0.55 -13.49 5.31
CA ASP A 70 -1.33 -14.73 5.14
C ASP A 70 -2.00 -14.79 3.77
N THR A 71 -2.45 -13.64 3.26
CA THR A 71 -3.16 -13.56 1.99
C THR A 71 -2.57 -12.47 1.08
N TRP A 72 -2.19 -12.86 -0.12
CA TRP A 72 -1.85 -11.97 -1.22
C TRP A 72 -3.04 -11.88 -2.17
N PHE A 73 -3.89 -10.88 -1.91
CA PHE A 73 -5.12 -10.69 -2.67
C PHE A 73 -4.83 -10.07 -4.05
N ARG A 74 -5.47 -10.61 -5.09
CA ARG A 74 -5.38 -10.09 -6.45
C ARG A 74 -6.65 -9.32 -6.77
N GLU A 75 -6.54 -8.03 -7.08
CA GLU A 75 -7.68 -7.19 -7.46
C GLU A 75 -8.44 -7.76 -8.67
N SER A 76 -7.74 -8.42 -9.60
CA SER A 76 -8.36 -9.08 -10.76
C SER A 76 -9.42 -10.13 -10.38
N VAL A 77 -9.41 -10.67 -9.17
CA VAL A 77 -10.45 -11.57 -8.66
C VAL A 77 -11.78 -10.84 -8.57
N LEU A 78 -11.80 -9.59 -8.07
CA LEU A 78 -13.03 -8.79 -7.96
C LEU A 78 -13.69 -8.57 -9.32
N HIS A 79 -12.89 -8.42 -10.38
CA HIS A 79 -13.37 -8.24 -11.73
C HIS A 79 -13.88 -9.55 -12.36
N ASN A 80 -13.12 -10.64 -12.19
CA ASN A 80 -13.38 -11.92 -12.86
C ASN A 80 -14.50 -12.71 -12.20
N ASP A 81 -14.60 -12.67 -10.88
CA ASP A 81 -15.58 -13.43 -10.09
C ASP A 81 -16.92 -12.68 -9.93
N GLY A 82 -17.02 -11.47 -10.49
CA GLY A 82 -18.23 -10.68 -10.51
C GLY A 82 -18.48 -9.83 -9.25
N GLU A 83 -17.65 -9.88 -8.23
CA GLU A 83 -17.87 -9.15 -6.97
C GLU A 83 -17.95 -7.63 -7.17
N LEU A 84 -17.17 -7.08 -8.10
CA LEU A 84 -17.25 -5.66 -8.45
C LEU A 84 -18.60 -5.34 -9.12
N ALA A 85 -19.04 -6.18 -10.06
CA ALA A 85 -20.33 -6.00 -10.73
C ALA A 85 -21.50 -6.11 -9.74
N ASP A 86 -21.46 -7.05 -8.82
CA ASP A 86 -22.45 -7.23 -7.76
C ASP A 86 -22.48 -6.04 -6.80
N THR A 87 -21.32 -5.47 -6.49
CA THR A 87 -21.23 -4.26 -5.64
C THR A 87 -21.85 -3.05 -6.35
N ILE A 88 -21.55 -2.84 -7.63
CA ILE A 88 -22.18 -1.78 -8.43
C ILE A 88 -23.69 -1.99 -8.55
N LYS A 89 -24.12 -3.22 -8.76
CA LYS A 89 -25.55 -3.57 -8.80
C LYS A 89 -26.24 -3.23 -7.47
N LEU A 90 -25.66 -3.62 -6.35
CA LEU A 90 -26.17 -3.28 -5.02
C LEU A 90 -26.29 -1.76 -4.82
N MET A 91 -25.28 -0.99 -5.25
CA MET A 91 -25.31 0.48 -5.17
C MET A 91 -26.45 1.07 -6.03
N LYS A 92 -26.69 0.54 -7.23
CA LYS A 92 -27.82 0.94 -8.10
C LYS A 92 -29.16 0.62 -7.45
N GLU A 93 -29.34 -0.58 -6.93
CA GLU A 93 -30.59 -1.03 -6.28
C GLU A 93 -30.93 -0.18 -5.03
N LYS A 94 -29.91 0.30 -4.33
CA LYS A 94 -30.06 1.21 -3.19
C LYS A 94 -30.26 2.69 -3.59
N GLY A 95 -30.28 3.01 -4.90
CA GLY A 95 -30.45 4.37 -5.39
C GLY A 95 -29.25 5.30 -5.14
N LEU A 96 -28.08 4.74 -4.86
CA LEU A 96 -26.84 5.47 -4.51
C LEU A 96 -26.09 5.99 -5.74
N THR A 97 -26.61 5.77 -6.93
CA THR A 97 -25.94 6.11 -8.19
C THR A 97 -26.83 6.89 -9.13
N TYR A 98 -26.22 7.56 -10.10
CA TYR A 98 -26.88 8.19 -11.23
C TYR A 98 -25.97 8.17 -12.46
N GLU A 99 -26.55 8.32 -13.64
CA GLU A 99 -25.81 8.40 -14.90
C GLU A 99 -25.65 9.86 -15.34
N LYS A 100 -24.44 10.23 -15.74
CA LYS A 100 -24.10 11.54 -16.27
C LYS A 100 -22.94 11.42 -17.25
N ASP A 101 -23.06 12.06 -18.42
CA ASP A 101 -22.04 12.13 -19.46
C ASP A 101 -21.50 10.73 -19.87
N GLY A 102 -22.38 9.72 -19.93
CA GLY A 102 -22.03 8.34 -20.24
C GLY A 102 -21.30 7.57 -19.13
N ALA A 103 -21.08 8.19 -17.98
CA ALA A 103 -20.44 7.59 -16.82
C ALA A 103 -21.46 7.30 -15.70
N LEU A 104 -21.17 6.30 -14.86
CA LEU A 104 -21.92 6.01 -13.64
C LEU A 104 -21.27 6.70 -12.45
N TRP A 105 -22.05 7.51 -11.75
CA TRP A 105 -21.60 8.31 -10.62
C TRP A 105 -22.19 7.80 -9.30
N TYR A 106 -21.41 7.91 -8.23
CA TYR A 106 -21.84 7.70 -6.85
C TYR A 106 -22.26 9.02 -6.20
N LYS A 107 -23.39 9.02 -5.53
CA LYS A 107 -23.96 10.18 -4.82
C LYS A 107 -23.23 10.46 -3.49
N ASN A 108 -21.95 10.71 -3.54
CA ASN A 108 -21.15 10.93 -2.35
C ASN A 108 -21.59 12.16 -1.56
N ILE A 109 -21.99 13.25 -2.23
CA ILE A 109 -22.51 14.47 -1.58
C ILE A 109 -23.71 14.13 -0.69
N GLU A 110 -24.71 13.42 -1.23
CA GLU A 110 -25.91 13.04 -0.50
C GLU A 110 -25.58 12.17 0.70
N VAL A 111 -24.82 11.10 0.49
CA VAL A 111 -24.44 10.13 1.53
C VAL A 111 -23.60 10.78 2.64
N GLN A 112 -22.58 11.57 2.27
CA GLN A 112 -21.73 12.24 3.28
C GLN A 112 -22.52 13.31 4.04
N THR A 113 -23.38 14.06 3.37
CA THR A 113 -24.23 15.06 4.03
C THR A 113 -25.11 14.42 5.11
N GLU A 114 -25.79 13.33 4.78
CA GLU A 114 -26.62 12.62 5.76
C GLU A 114 -25.78 12.04 6.93
N ARG A 115 -24.62 11.45 6.62
CA ARG A 115 -23.71 10.88 7.61
C ARG A 115 -23.21 11.96 8.58
N LEU A 116 -22.72 13.06 8.07
CA LEU A 116 -22.20 14.17 8.87
C LEU A 116 -23.28 14.86 9.71
N LYS A 117 -24.51 14.99 9.19
CA LYS A 117 -25.66 15.45 9.97
C LYS A 117 -25.98 14.53 11.14
N LYS A 118 -25.95 13.21 10.93
CA LYS A 118 -26.13 12.22 12.01
C LYS A 118 -25.02 12.32 13.06
N GLN A 119 -23.82 12.74 12.69
CA GLN A 119 -22.70 13.02 13.59
C GLN A 119 -22.78 14.39 14.28
N GLY A 120 -23.83 15.20 13.98
CA GLY A 120 -24.08 16.47 14.62
C GLY A 120 -23.44 17.69 13.94
N LEU A 121 -22.88 17.54 12.73
CA LEU A 121 -22.37 18.69 11.98
C LEU A 121 -23.51 19.54 11.43
N SER A 122 -23.35 20.87 11.53
CA SER A 122 -24.27 21.82 10.91
C SER A 122 -24.11 21.85 9.38
N GLN A 123 -25.18 22.20 8.66
CA GLN A 123 -25.14 22.33 7.21
C GLN A 123 -24.05 23.30 6.75
N GLU A 124 -23.89 24.42 7.44
CA GLU A 124 -22.83 25.42 7.13
C GLU A 124 -21.41 24.81 7.17
N ASN A 125 -21.15 23.92 8.13
CA ASN A 125 -19.85 23.25 8.22
C ASN A 125 -19.69 22.16 7.15
N ILE A 126 -20.77 21.50 6.77
CA ILE A 126 -20.76 20.51 5.70
C ILE A 126 -20.49 21.19 4.35
N ASP A 127 -21.12 22.34 4.09
CA ASP A 127 -20.92 23.09 2.85
C ASP A 127 -19.45 23.55 2.66
N LYS A 128 -18.74 23.83 3.76
CA LYS A 128 -17.31 24.16 3.74
C LYS A 128 -16.41 23.00 3.33
N LEU A 129 -16.90 21.75 3.36
CA LEU A 129 -16.10 20.55 2.96
C LEU A 129 -16.04 20.38 1.44
N GLU A 130 -16.80 21.14 0.67
CA GLU A 130 -16.83 21.09 -0.81
C GLU A 130 -16.92 19.66 -1.35
N LEU A 131 -17.84 18.87 -0.77
CA LEU A 131 -18.03 17.47 -1.14
C LEU A 131 -18.31 17.33 -2.63
N LYS A 132 -17.81 16.24 -3.23
CA LYS A 132 -18.01 15.93 -4.65
C LYS A 132 -18.50 14.51 -4.81
N ASP A 133 -19.31 14.30 -5.83
CA ASP A 133 -19.67 12.95 -6.27
C ASP A 133 -18.51 12.28 -6.99
N ASP A 134 -18.48 10.96 -6.98
CA ASP A 134 -17.40 10.16 -7.52
C ASP A 134 -17.84 9.30 -8.70
N VAL A 135 -16.98 9.18 -9.70
CA VAL A 135 -17.21 8.25 -10.82
C VAL A 135 -16.91 6.83 -10.37
N LEU A 136 -17.85 5.92 -10.58
CA LEU A 136 -17.68 4.47 -10.37
C LEU A 136 -17.29 3.76 -11.67
N ILE A 137 -17.98 4.08 -12.77
CA ILE A 137 -17.69 3.55 -14.11
C ILE A 137 -17.50 4.73 -15.06
N ARG A 138 -16.37 4.77 -15.73
CA ARG A 138 -16.05 5.81 -16.71
C ARG A 138 -16.90 5.64 -17.98
N ALA A 139 -17.01 6.68 -18.81
CA ALA A 139 -17.71 6.65 -20.08
C ALA A 139 -17.21 5.56 -21.05
N ASN A 140 -15.99 5.12 -20.91
CA ASN A 140 -15.42 4.01 -21.68
C ASN A 140 -15.77 2.61 -21.11
N GLY A 141 -16.65 2.54 -20.10
CA GLY A 141 -17.08 1.30 -19.45
C GLY A 141 -16.11 0.74 -18.38
N ASN A 142 -14.95 1.35 -18.20
CA ASN A 142 -13.97 0.86 -17.21
C ASN A 142 -14.31 1.35 -15.80
N PRO A 143 -14.30 0.48 -14.79
CA PRO A 143 -14.46 0.89 -13.40
C PRO A 143 -13.29 1.76 -12.93
N THR A 144 -13.55 2.58 -11.92
CA THR A 144 -12.51 3.35 -11.25
C THR A 144 -11.89 2.56 -10.11
N TYR A 145 -10.74 3.01 -9.62
CA TYR A 145 -10.14 2.47 -8.40
C TYR A 145 -11.09 2.56 -7.20
N PHE A 146 -11.86 3.65 -7.09
CA PHE A 146 -12.82 3.80 -6.00
C PHE A 146 -13.91 2.72 -6.02
N ALA A 147 -14.42 2.36 -7.19
CA ALA A 147 -15.37 1.26 -7.33
C ALA A 147 -14.76 -0.09 -6.92
N ALA A 148 -13.52 -0.35 -7.35
CA ALA A 148 -12.78 -1.56 -6.95
C ALA A 148 -12.49 -1.59 -5.45
N ASP A 149 -12.14 -0.46 -4.85
CA ASP A 149 -11.90 -0.35 -3.41
C ASP A 149 -13.16 -0.63 -2.59
N ILE A 150 -14.33 -0.10 -3.00
CA ILE A 150 -15.61 -0.42 -2.34
C ILE A 150 -15.89 -1.93 -2.40
N ALA A 151 -15.70 -2.55 -3.57
CA ALA A 151 -15.89 -3.98 -3.73
C ALA A 151 -14.91 -4.80 -2.87
N TYR A 152 -13.66 -4.36 -2.77
CA TYR A 152 -12.65 -5.03 -1.96
C TYR A 152 -12.95 -4.95 -0.45
N HIS A 153 -13.40 -3.80 0.04
CA HIS A 153 -13.80 -3.67 1.43
C HIS A 153 -15.07 -4.48 1.75
N ARG A 154 -16.02 -4.51 0.80
CA ARG A 154 -17.17 -5.42 0.91
C ARG A 154 -16.71 -6.88 0.93
N ASN A 155 -15.73 -7.27 0.13
CA ASN A 155 -15.12 -8.61 0.18
C ASN A 155 -14.53 -8.89 1.56
N LYS A 156 -13.68 -8.00 2.10
CA LYS A 156 -13.11 -8.17 3.46
C LYS A 156 -14.20 -8.35 4.52
N LEU A 157 -15.16 -7.44 4.57
CA LEU A 157 -16.08 -7.29 5.71
C LEU A 157 -17.35 -8.15 5.60
N SER A 158 -17.78 -8.51 4.38
CA SER A 158 -19.02 -9.28 4.17
C SER A 158 -18.78 -10.66 3.58
N VAL A 159 -17.87 -10.83 2.61
CA VAL A 159 -17.61 -12.13 1.99
C VAL A 159 -16.66 -12.95 2.85
N ARG A 160 -15.52 -12.37 3.25
CA ARG A 160 -14.55 -13.00 4.14
C ARG A 160 -14.92 -12.88 5.61
N ASN A 161 -15.93 -12.09 5.92
CA ASN A 161 -16.55 -11.95 7.24
C ASN A 161 -15.60 -11.53 8.36
N PHE A 162 -14.66 -10.62 8.08
CA PHE A 162 -13.85 -9.99 9.11
C PHE A 162 -14.68 -8.96 9.89
N ASP A 163 -14.55 -8.93 11.19
CA ASP A 163 -15.25 -7.95 12.05
C ASP A 163 -14.76 -6.53 11.80
N THR A 164 -13.46 -6.37 11.56
CA THR A 164 -12.80 -5.09 11.36
C THR A 164 -11.77 -5.21 10.24
N ALA A 165 -11.72 -4.22 9.36
CA ALA A 165 -10.63 -4.00 8.42
C ALA A 165 -9.74 -2.86 8.94
N ILE A 166 -8.43 -3.08 8.98
CA ILE A 166 -7.45 -2.05 9.31
C ILE A 166 -6.59 -1.83 8.07
N ASP A 167 -6.72 -0.65 7.48
CA ASP A 167 -5.95 -0.27 6.31
C ASP A 167 -4.84 0.71 6.69
N VAL A 168 -3.66 0.52 6.12
CA VAL A 168 -2.52 1.42 6.31
C VAL A 168 -2.31 2.20 5.02
N TRP A 169 -2.60 3.51 5.05
CA TRP A 169 -2.53 4.38 3.89
C TRP A 169 -1.54 5.53 4.10
N GLY A 170 -1.02 6.09 3.01
CA GLY A 170 -0.28 7.35 3.06
C GLY A 170 -1.19 8.51 3.47
N ALA A 171 -0.63 9.52 4.13
CA ALA A 171 -1.38 10.69 4.61
C ALA A 171 -2.02 11.52 3.49
N ASP A 172 -1.53 11.41 2.26
CA ASP A 172 -2.10 11.99 1.05
C ASP A 172 -3.50 11.43 0.71
N HIS A 173 -3.84 10.24 1.22
CA HIS A 173 -5.16 9.63 1.09
C HIS A 173 -6.18 10.03 2.17
N HIS A 174 -5.87 11.03 3.02
CA HIS A 174 -6.77 11.48 4.10
C HIS A 174 -8.21 11.73 3.62
N GLY A 175 -8.39 12.43 2.49
CA GLY A 175 -9.73 12.72 1.94
C GLY A 175 -10.50 11.48 1.45
N HIS A 176 -9.80 10.36 1.24
CA HIS A 176 -10.44 9.11 0.79
C HIS A 176 -11.12 8.35 1.94
N VAL A 177 -10.67 8.53 3.18
CA VAL A 177 -11.17 7.79 4.35
C VAL A 177 -12.67 7.98 4.56
N ALA A 178 -13.11 9.23 4.73
CA ALA A 178 -14.51 9.54 4.97
C ALA A 178 -15.42 9.07 3.84
N ARG A 179 -14.97 9.23 2.61
CA ARG A 179 -15.65 8.81 1.38
C ARG A 179 -15.83 7.30 1.32
N MET A 180 -14.80 6.53 1.65
CA MET A 180 -14.85 5.07 1.72
C MET A 180 -15.79 4.58 2.83
N GLN A 181 -15.64 5.12 4.04
CA GLN A 181 -16.51 4.78 5.16
C GLN A 181 -17.98 5.09 4.86
N GLY A 182 -18.27 6.24 4.22
CA GLY A 182 -19.62 6.59 3.80
C GLY A 182 -20.19 5.63 2.76
N ALA A 183 -19.41 5.19 1.80
CA ALA A 183 -19.83 4.20 0.81
C ALA A 183 -20.15 2.86 1.46
N LEU A 184 -19.34 2.40 2.42
CA LEU A 184 -19.57 1.16 3.16
C LEU A 184 -20.83 1.23 4.03
N ASP A 185 -21.11 2.37 4.70
CA ASP A 185 -22.35 2.61 5.43
C ASP A 185 -23.55 2.53 4.48
N ALA A 186 -23.49 3.21 3.34
CA ALA A 186 -24.59 3.28 2.38
C ALA A 186 -24.95 1.92 1.80
N ILE A 187 -23.98 1.05 1.53
CA ILE A 187 -24.24 -0.32 1.07
C ILE A 187 -24.65 -1.29 2.20
N GLY A 188 -24.57 -0.86 3.47
CA GLY A 188 -25.00 -1.65 4.63
C GLY A 188 -23.91 -2.57 5.21
N VAL A 189 -22.64 -2.30 4.89
CA VAL A 189 -21.49 -3.08 5.40
C VAL A 189 -21.02 -2.54 6.74
N GLY A 190 -21.17 -1.22 6.98
CA GLY A 190 -20.70 -0.53 8.17
C GLY A 190 -19.34 0.13 7.97
N GLY A 191 -19.34 1.46 7.84
CA GLY A 191 -18.12 2.23 7.65
C GLY A 191 -17.26 2.33 8.90
N ASP A 192 -17.85 2.14 10.07
CA ASP A 192 -17.17 2.06 11.38
C ASP A 192 -16.29 0.81 11.53
N ARG A 193 -16.55 -0.22 10.73
CA ARG A 193 -15.73 -1.43 10.67
C ARG A 193 -14.41 -1.22 9.90
N LEU A 194 -14.27 -0.12 9.17
CA LEU A 194 -13.04 0.28 8.50
C LEU A 194 -12.25 1.28 9.35
N ASN A 195 -11.12 0.85 9.89
CA ASN A 195 -10.15 1.69 10.57
C ASN A 195 -8.97 1.98 9.63
N VAL A 196 -8.68 3.26 9.41
CA VAL A 196 -7.56 3.65 8.54
C VAL A 196 -6.46 4.29 9.37
N ILE A 197 -5.26 3.73 9.28
CA ILE A 197 -4.04 4.29 9.85
C ILE A 197 -3.36 5.11 8.76
N LEU A 198 -3.34 6.43 8.96
CA LEU A 198 -2.68 7.35 8.03
C LEU A 198 -1.21 7.52 8.42
N MET A 199 -0.32 7.10 7.52
CA MET A 199 1.12 7.15 7.73
C MET A 199 1.73 8.38 7.08
N GLN A 200 2.53 9.14 7.84
CA GLN A 200 3.32 10.24 7.30
C GLN A 200 4.57 9.71 6.58
N LEU A 201 5.08 10.54 5.66
CA LEU A 201 6.34 10.25 4.99
C LEU A 201 7.50 10.28 5.99
N VAL A 202 8.37 9.26 5.89
CA VAL A 202 9.63 9.21 6.63
C VAL A 202 10.72 9.86 5.81
N ARG A 203 11.49 10.77 6.41
CA ARG A 203 12.70 11.34 5.82
C ARG A 203 13.90 10.59 6.35
N LEU A 204 14.78 10.19 5.45
CA LEU A 204 16.07 9.60 5.83
C LEU A 204 17.11 10.72 5.95
N THR A 205 17.88 10.71 7.02
CA THR A 205 18.98 11.66 7.23
C THR A 205 20.31 10.90 7.41
N ARG A 206 21.41 11.52 6.98
CA ARG A 206 22.79 11.06 7.18
C ARG A 206 23.69 12.29 7.30
N ASP A 207 24.59 12.32 8.27
CA ASP A 207 25.44 13.48 8.58
C ASP A 207 24.62 14.78 8.80
N GLY A 208 23.38 14.66 9.32
CA GLY A 208 22.46 15.78 9.51
C GLY A 208 21.75 16.29 8.25
N GLU A 209 22.02 15.69 7.09
CA GLU A 209 21.43 16.09 5.80
C GLU A 209 20.41 15.10 5.31
N VAL A 210 19.36 15.58 4.62
CA VAL A 210 18.31 14.71 4.03
C VAL A 210 18.88 13.91 2.87
N VAL A 211 18.76 12.58 2.96
CA VAL A 211 19.17 11.64 1.91
C VAL A 211 17.95 11.22 1.11
N ARG A 212 17.94 11.55 -0.17
CA ARG A 212 16.85 11.20 -1.10
C ARG A 212 17.18 10.02 -2.01
N MET A 213 18.47 9.77 -2.21
CA MET A 213 18.96 8.74 -3.12
C MET A 213 20.07 7.91 -2.48
N SER A 214 20.12 6.63 -2.82
CA SER A 214 21.21 5.73 -2.45
C SER A 214 22.54 6.21 -3.07
N LYS A 215 23.59 6.33 -2.27
CA LYS A 215 24.94 6.64 -2.76
C LYS A 215 25.43 5.59 -3.77
N ARG A 216 24.99 4.33 -3.62
CA ARG A 216 25.42 3.21 -4.47
C ARG A 216 24.73 3.19 -5.82
N THR A 217 23.41 3.41 -5.86
CA THR A 217 22.62 3.24 -7.08
C THR A 217 22.21 4.55 -7.76
N GLY A 218 22.33 5.70 -7.07
CA GLY A 218 21.86 7.00 -7.55
C GLY A 218 20.32 7.09 -7.70
N LYS A 219 19.60 6.09 -7.16
CA LYS A 219 18.13 5.98 -7.19
C LYS A 219 17.55 6.15 -5.79
N ALA A 220 16.23 6.21 -5.67
CA ALA A 220 15.55 6.24 -4.38
C ALA A 220 16.00 5.05 -3.51
N ILE A 221 16.19 5.30 -2.20
CA ILE A 221 16.58 4.26 -1.25
C ILE A 221 15.41 3.30 -1.10
N THR A 222 15.65 2.05 -1.45
CA THR A 222 14.67 0.97 -1.27
C THR A 222 14.76 0.37 0.13
N LEU A 223 13.75 -0.42 0.53
CA LEU A 223 13.79 -1.19 1.77
C LEU A 223 15.02 -2.14 1.82
N VAL A 224 15.40 -2.69 0.68
CA VAL A 224 16.57 -3.58 0.58
C VAL A 224 17.86 -2.81 0.86
N ASP A 225 18.03 -1.64 0.22
CA ASP A 225 19.19 -0.77 0.46
C ASP A 225 19.31 -0.40 1.95
N LEU A 226 18.18 -0.09 2.59
CA LEU A 226 18.16 0.23 4.02
C LEU A 226 18.63 -0.94 4.88
N LEU A 227 18.17 -2.16 4.58
CA LEU A 227 18.51 -3.36 5.35
C LEU A 227 19.93 -3.90 5.08
N GLU A 228 20.57 -3.47 3.99
CA GLU A 228 21.97 -3.78 3.74
C GLU A 228 22.91 -2.92 4.61
N ASP A 229 22.52 -1.68 4.89
CA ASP A 229 23.32 -0.73 5.65
C ASP A 229 23.02 -0.79 7.17
N ILE A 230 21.79 -1.13 7.56
CA ILE A 230 21.31 -1.01 8.94
C ILE A 230 20.73 -2.33 9.45
N PRO A 231 21.12 -2.76 10.66
CA PRO A 231 20.56 -3.96 11.29
C PRO A 231 19.02 -3.87 11.38
N ILE A 232 18.34 -4.95 11.01
CA ILE A 232 16.87 -5.01 10.99
C ILE A 232 16.24 -4.66 12.34
N ASP A 233 16.85 -5.05 13.45
CA ASP A 233 16.33 -4.74 14.79
C ASP A 233 16.30 -3.23 15.02
N ALA A 234 17.34 -2.50 14.57
CA ALA A 234 17.39 -1.05 14.63
C ALA A 234 16.32 -0.41 13.77
N VAL A 235 16.17 -0.86 12.52
CA VAL A 235 15.15 -0.34 11.60
C VAL A 235 13.75 -0.51 12.21
N ARG A 236 13.40 -1.73 12.60
CA ARG A 236 12.07 -2.03 13.16
C ARG A 236 11.78 -1.28 14.45
N PHE A 237 12.75 -1.19 15.35
CA PHE A 237 12.59 -0.51 16.63
C PHE A 237 12.38 1.00 16.42
N LEU A 238 13.24 1.65 15.64
CA LEU A 238 13.16 3.09 15.40
C LEU A 238 11.88 3.49 14.71
N PHE A 239 11.40 2.72 13.71
CA PHE A 239 10.10 2.98 13.08
C PHE A 239 8.94 2.87 14.08
N ASN A 240 9.02 1.93 15.04
CA ASN A 240 7.97 1.75 16.04
C ASN A 240 8.04 2.73 17.22
N MET A 241 9.06 3.58 17.29
CA MET A 241 9.15 4.63 18.33
C MET A 241 8.25 5.83 18.05
N ARG A 242 7.64 5.93 16.90
CA ARG A 242 6.82 7.06 16.49
C ARG A 242 5.41 6.62 16.18
N GLU A 243 4.46 7.51 16.46
CA GLU A 243 3.08 7.32 16.04
C GLU A 243 2.96 7.45 14.51
N PRO A 244 2.09 6.67 13.87
CA PRO A 244 1.92 6.67 12.41
C PRO A 244 1.69 8.05 11.80
N GLY A 245 0.88 8.89 12.46
CA GLY A 245 0.51 10.23 12.00
C GLY A 245 1.58 11.30 12.23
N SER A 246 2.69 10.98 12.92
CA SER A 246 3.76 11.95 13.16
C SER A 246 4.81 11.93 12.06
N GLN A 247 5.33 13.12 11.73
CA GLN A 247 6.51 13.20 10.86
C GLN A 247 7.71 12.55 11.55
N MET A 248 8.48 11.78 10.78
CA MET A 248 9.67 11.09 11.27
C MET A 248 10.88 11.42 10.40
N GLU A 249 11.96 11.79 11.06
CA GLU A 249 13.31 11.76 10.49
C GLU A 249 13.99 10.50 11.01
N PHE A 250 14.41 9.64 10.09
CA PHE A 250 15.13 8.41 10.38
C PHE A 250 16.62 8.67 10.16
N ASP A 251 17.35 8.78 11.26
CA ASP A 251 18.78 9.02 11.26
C ASP A 251 19.54 7.71 11.02
N LEU A 252 20.18 7.62 9.85
CA LEU A 252 20.90 6.42 9.41
C LEU A 252 22.19 6.21 10.24
N ASP A 253 22.81 7.29 10.72
CA ASP A 253 24.03 7.21 11.51
C ASP A 253 23.73 6.75 12.94
N LEU A 254 22.68 7.33 13.55
CA LEU A 254 22.20 6.88 14.86
C LEU A 254 21.78 5.41 14.84
N ALA A 255 21.16 4.95 13.75
CA ALA A 255 20.65 3.59 13.64
C ALA A 255 21.77 2.51 13.69
N VAL A 256 23.00 2.85 13.34
CA VAL A 256 24.16 1.95 13.38
C VAL A 256 25.09 2.23 14.55
N GLU A 257 24.85 3.29 15.31
CA GLU A 257 25.73 3.69 16.41
C GLU A 257 25.68 2.69 17.57
N GLN A 258 26.86 2.31 18.08
CA GLN A 258 27.02 1.38 19.21
C GLN A 258 27.27 2.13 20.53
N SER A 259 26.32 3.01 20.85
CA SER A 259 26.39 3.80 22.10
C SER A 259 25.02 3.88 22.79
N SER A 260 25.01 4.45 23.99
CA SER A 260 23.77 4.69 24.74
C SER A 260 22.82 5.71 24.08
N GLN A 261 23.27 6.43 23.06
CA GLN A 261 22.43 7.33 22.28
C GLN A 261 21.51 6.56 21.33
N ASN A 262 21.95 5.38 20.86
CA ASN A 262 21.09 4.48 20.08
C ASN A 262 20.19 3.67 21.04
N PRO A 263 18.87 3.93 21.07
CA PRO A 263 17.97 3.27 22.00
C PRO A 263 17.89 1.76 21.79
N VAL A 264 18.10 1.28 20.57
CA VAL A 264 18.14 -0.15 20.24
C VAL A 264 19.33 -0.82 20.89
N TYR A 265 20.52 -0.24 20.68
CA TYR A 265 21.74 -0.75 21.28
C TYR A 265 21.66 -0.74 22.81
N TYR A 266 21.09 0.32 23.39
CA TYR A 266 20.90 0.43 24.83
C TYR A 266 19.98 -0.68 25.38
N CYS A 267 18.87 -0.96 24.73
CA CYS A 267 17.98 -2.06 25.10
C CYS A 267 18.65 -3.43 24.96
N GLN A 268 19.36 -3.66 23.86
CA GLN A 268 20.10 -4.91 23.62
C GLN A 268 21.20 -5.11 24.65
N TYR A 269 21.93 -4.07 25.01
CA TYR A 269 22.95 -4.10 26.04
C TYR A 269 22.35 -4.43 27.42
N ALA A 270 21.26 -3.78 27.80
CA ALA A 270 20.57 -4.07 29.06
C ALA A 270 20.12 -5.53 29.14
N HIS A 271 19.50 -6.04 28.07
CA HIS A 271 19.11 -7.45 27.98
C HIS A 271 20.31 -8.40 28.10
N ALA A 272 21.39 -8.15 27.38
CA ALA A 272 22.58 -8.98 27.42
C ALA A 272 23.21 -9.02 28.86
N ARG A 273 23.20 -7.87 29.57
CA ARG A 273 23.67 -7.81 30.96
C ARG A 273 22.78 -8.61 31.89
N ILE A 274 21.46 -8.48 31.78
CA ILE A 274 20.50 -9.26 32.60
C ILE A 274 20.70 -10.76 32.35
N CYS A 275 20.78 -11.19 31.10
CA CYS A 275 21.05 -12.58 30.75
C CYS A 275 22.37 -13.10 31.33
N SER A 276 23.40 -12.27 31.31
CA SER A 276 24.72 -12.62 31.89
C SER A 276 24.66 -12.79 33.40
N ILE A 277 23.91 -11.94 34.11
CA ILE A 277 23.72 -12.04 35.56
C ILE A 277 22.97 -13.33 35.89
N ILE A 278 21.87 -13.61 35.19
CA ILE A 278 21.06 -14.83 35.38
C ILE A 278 21.90 -16.09 35.12
N LYS A 279 22.72 -16.09 34.05
CA LYS A 279 23.64 -17.21 33.77
C LYS A 279 24.62 -17.43 34.91
N LYS A 280 25.15 -16.35 35.48
CA LYS A 280 26.12 -16.41 36.57
C LYS A 280 25.47 -16.94 37.85
N LEU A 281 24.29 -16.46 38.21
CA LEU A 281 23.54 -16.95 39.38
C LEU A 281 23.22 -18.44 39.25
N LYS A 282 22.72 -18.88 38.08
CA LYS A 282 22.50 -20.31 37.85
C LYS A 282 23.73 -21.18 37.94
N ALA A 283 24.88 -20.68 37.48
CA ALA A 283 26.15 -21.38 37.63
C ALA A 283 26.60 -21.50 39.10
N GLU A 284 26.16 -20.59 39.97
CA GLU A 284 26.42 -20.59 41.40
C GLU A 284 25.32 -21.34 42.20
N GLY A 285 24.37 -21.99 41.50
CA GLY A 285 23.27 -22.76 42.13
C GLY A 285 22.16 -21.91 42.75
N ILE A 286 22.04 -20.66 42.31
CA ILE A 286 20.99 -19.73 42.74
C ILE A 286 19.98 -19.67 41.60
N ASP A 287 18.72 -20.11 41.88
CA ASP A 287 17.57 -20.04 40.94
C ASP A 287 16.84 -18.71 41.05
#